data_53e2187b4aaaf451db4c3d0dc2f9f317
#
_entry.id   53e2187b4aaaf451db4c3d0dc2f9f317
#
_cell.length_a   1.000
_cell.length_b   1.000
_cell.length_c   1.000
_cell.angle_alpha   90.00
_cell.angle_beta   90.00
_cell.angle_gamma   90.00
#
_symmetry.space_group_name_H-M   'P 1'
#
loop_
_entity.id
_entity.type
_entity.pdbx_description
1 polymer ?
#
loop_
_entity_poly.entity_id
_entity_poly.type
_entity_poly.pdbx_seq_one_letter_code
_entity_poly.pdbx_strand_id
1 'polypeptide(L)'
;MVIDEFQEFYNINESVYSDMQNIWDTYRKKSKMNLIVSGSVYSLMQKIFQNNKEPLFGRADNIIKLSAFDLTTLKEIMRDNNPNYTNDDLLALYTFTGGVPKYVELFCDNITLSIDEMISFMVRDNSSFTDEGKNLLIEEFGKNYATYFSILSAISGGINTQPEIEAALGDKSIGGQIKRLIEDYNIIVRQRPILAKEGSQAVRYEIQDNFIRFWFNYFDRYRSLIEIKNFVGLQAIIKANYPTYSGIMLERYFKQQFAESFQYRAIGSWWEPRGNQNEIDIVALKLEKNQAVAAEVKRQKKNFKPELLTAKVEHLRNKLLPKFQFELVCLSLEDM
;
A
#
# COMPACT_ATOMS: atom_id res chain seq x y z
N MET A 1 11.41 -12.08 28.23
CA MET A 1 12.32 -10.97 27.91
C MET A 1 11.87 -10.37 26.60
N VAL A 2 11.79 -9.05 26.52
CA VAL A 2 11.45 -8.31 25.29
C VAL A 2 12.66 -7.45 24.92
N ILE A 3 13.03 -7.43 23.64
CA ILE A 3 14.07 -6.56 23.10
C ILE A 3 13.42 -5.81 21.92
N ASP A 4 13.31 -4.50 22.06
CA ASP A 4 12.81 -3.62 21.03
C ASP A 4 13.95 -3.08 20.17
N GLU A 5 13.62 -2.64 18.94
CA GLU A 5 14.59 -2.17 17.93
C GLU A 5 15.79 -3.13 17.74
N PHE A 6 15.46 -4.42 17.68
CA PHE A 6 16.47 -5.50 17.63
C PHE A 6 17.41 -5.39 16.43
N GLN A 7 16.95 -4.80 15.32
CA GLN A 7 17.78 -4.57 14.14
C GLN A 7 18.94 -3.60 14.37
N GLU A 8 18.87 -2.74 15.42
CA GLU A 8 19.94 -1.79 15.71
C GLU A 8 21.26 -2.46 16.05
N PHE A 9 21.23 -3.67 16.59
CA PHE A 9 22.47 -4.44 16.79
C PHE A 9 23.26 -4.67 15.49
N TYR A 10 22.60 -4.65 14.33
CA TYR A 10 23.27 -4.77 13.03
C TYR A 10 24.28 -3.64 12.80
N ASN A 11 23.95 -2.44 13.26
CA ASN A 11 24.77 -1.25 13.12
C ASN A 11 25.79 -1.09 14.25
N ILE A 12 25.50 -1.62 15.46
CA ILE A 12 26.30 -1.45 16.66
C ILE A 12 27.34 -2.58 16.79
N ASN A 13 26.88 -3.82 16.72
CA ASN A 13 27.71 -5.00 16.85
C ASN A 13 27.02 -6.23 16.25
N GLU A 14 27.31 -6.52 14.99
CA GLU A 14 26.72 -7.64 14.25
C GLU A 14 27.03 -9.01 14.88
N SER A 15 28.13 -9.15 15.69
CA SER A 15 28.46 -10.41 16.35
C SER A 15 27.41 -10.86 17.37
N VAL A 16 26.57 -9.94 17.88
CA VAL A 16 25.46 -10.25 18.80
C VAL A 16 24.56 -11.35 18.26
N TYR A 17 24.28 -11.35 16.96
CA TYR A 17 23.43 -12.37 16.33
C TYR A 17 24.06 -13.77 16.36
N SER A 18 25.38 -13.86 16.15
CA SER A 18 26.12 -15.12 16.26
C SER A 18 26.21 -15.62 17.70
N ASP A 19 26.39 -14.70 18.66
CA ASP A 19 26.44 -15.04 20.07
C ASP A 19 25.07 -15.53 20.55
N MET A 20 24.01 -14.85 20.14
CA MET A 20 22.63 -15.27 20.42
C MET A 20 22.31 -16.62 19.78
N GLN A 21 22.77 -16.88 18.56
CA GLN A 21 22.65 -18.18 17.90
C GLN A 21 23.24 -19.28 18.79
N ASN A 22 24.49 -19.10 19.24
CA ASN A 22 25.20 -20.09 20.06
C ASN A 22 24.45 -20.35 21.38
N ILE A 23 24.02 -19.30 22.05
CA ILE A 23 23.25 -19.41 23.31
C ILE A 23 21.92 -20.11 23.04
N TRP A 24 21.20 -19.69 22.01
CA TRP A 24 19.89 -20.27 21.68
C TRP A 24 20.01 -21.76 21.36
N ASP A 25 20.94 -22.14 20.47
CA ASP A 25 21.12 -23.54 20.07
C ASP A 25 21.54 -24.43 21.26
N THR A 26 22.28 -23.88 22.22
CA THR A 26 22.74 -24.62 23.41
C THR A 26 21.63 -24.78 24.45
N TYR A 27 20.82 -23.76 24.69
CA TYR A 27 19.98 -23.67 25.88
C TYR A 27 18.48 -23.70 25.58
N ARG A 28 17.99 -23.53 24.33
CA ARG A 28 16.57 -23.41 24.01
C ARG A 28 15.69 -24.52 24.59
N LYS A 29 16.18 -25.75 24.60
CA LYS A 29 15.43 -26.91 25.11
C LYS A 29 15.40 -27.00 26.65
N LYS A 30 16.29 -26.30 27.32
CA LYS A 30 16.43 -26.31 28.80
C LYS A 30 15.89 -25.02 29.43
N SER A 31 15.83 -23.94 28.66
CA SER A 31 15.35 -22.63 29.13
C SER A 31 13.84 -22.60 29.19
N LYS A 32 13.33 -21.91 30.21
CA LYS A 32 11.90 -21.53 30.33
C LYS A 32 11.66 -20.09 29.90
N MET A 33 12.65 -19.47 29.26
CA MET A 33 12.58 -18.08 28.82
C MET A 33 11.77 -17.98 27.54
N ASN A 34 10.79 -17.08 27.50
CA ASN A 34 10.17 -16.59 26.29
C ASN A 34 10.89 -15.31 25.87
N LEU A 35 11.50 -15.31 24.68
CA LEU A 35 12.17 -14.15 24.08
C LEU A 35 11.31 -13.58 22.97
N ILE A 36 10.96 -12.32 23.09
CA ILE A 36 10.24 -11.54 22.06
C ILE A 36 11.21 -10.46 21.58
N VAL A 37 11.37 -10.35 20.29
CA VAL A 37 12.15 -9.29 19.65
C VAL A 37 11.27 -8.54 18.66
N SER A 38 11.35 -7.22 18.65
CA SER A 38 10.63 -6.35 17.71
C SER A 38 11.62 -5.45 16.97
N GLY A 39 11.19 -4.94 15.83
CA GLY A 39 11.99 -4.01 15.03
C GLY A 39 11.12 -3.30 14.00
N SER A 40 11.44 -2.04 13.76
CA SER A 40 10.70 -1.13 12.86
C SER A 40 11.17 -1.21 11.40
N VAL A 41 12.44 -1.57 11.16
CA VAL A 41 13.02 -1.65 9.81
C VAL A 41 12.76 -3.03 9.22
N TYR A 42 11.76 -3.11 8.34
CA TYR A 42 11.27 -4.37 7.77
C TYR A 42 12.38 -5.16 7.07
N SER A 43 13.15 -4.51 6.21
CA SER A 43 14.21 -5.16 5.43
C SER A 43 15.29 -5.79 6.30
N LEU A 44 15.69 -5.14 7.41
CA LEU A 44 16.68 -5.68 8.34
C LEU A 44 16.10 -6.84 9.15
N MET A 45 14.88 -6.75 9.66
CA MET A 45 14.24 -7.85 10.39
C MET A 45 14.06 -9.08 9.51
N GLN A 46 13.65 -8.89 8.24
CA GLN A 46 13.55 -9.97 7.27
C GLN A 46 14.93 -10.58 7.01
N LYS A 47 15.98 -9.77 6.83
CA LYS A 47 17.34 -10.24 6.66
C LYS A 47 17.77 -11.10 7.84
N ILE A 48 17.65 -10.61 9.06
CA ILE A 48 18.11 -11.28 10.30
C ILE A 48 17.48 -12.67 10.47
N PHE A 49 16.15 -12.80 10.24
CA PHE A 49 15.41 -14.02 10.56
C PHE A 49 15.06 -14.91 9.36
N GLN A 50 15.03 -14.37 8.15
CA GLN A 50 14.56 -15.09 6.95
C GLN A 50 15.64 -15.31 5.88
N ASN A 51 16.81 -14.69 5.99
CA ASN A 51 17.92 -14.95 5.09
C ASN A 51 18.75 -16.15 5.59
N ASN A 52 18.91 -17.17 4.76
CA ASN A 52 19.61 -18.41 5.10
C ASN A 52 21.11 -18.25 5.39
N LYS A 53 21.69 -17.08 5.12
CA LYS A 53 23.07 -16.75 5.42
C LYS A 53 23.25 -16.13 6.81
N GLU A 54 22.18 -15.75 7.47
CA GLU A 54 22.24 -15.04 8.74
C GLU A 54 22.17 -16.00 9.94
N PRO A 55 22.84 -15.66 11.07
CA PRO A 55 22.94 -16.54 12.22
C PRO A 55 21.60 -16.97 12.82
N LEU A 56 20.61 -16.07 12.84
CA LEU A 56 19.31 -16.35 13.45
C LEU A 56 18.27 -16.93 12.48
N PHE A 57 18.67 -17.26 11.26
CA PHE A 57 17.78 -17.91 10.29
C PHE A 57 17.15 -19.18 10.86
N GLY A 58 15.81 -19.29 10.78
CA GLY A 58 15.05 -20.46 11.22
C GLY A 58 15.04 -20.71 12.74
N ARG A 59 15.44 -19.72 13.56
CA ARG A 59 15.45 -19.82 15.03
C ARG A 59 14.28 -19.16 15.71
N ALA A 60 13.51 -18.34 15.00
CA ALA A 60 12.23 -17.84 15.48
C ALA A 60 11.18 -18.97 15.39
N ASP A 61 10.51 -19.25 16.50
CA ASP A 61 9.39 -20.19 16.53
C ASP A 61 8.15 -19.59 15.86
N ASN A 62 7.96 -18.27 15.98
CA ASN A 62 6.90 -17.51 15.33
C ASN A 62 7.42 -16.17 14.84
N ILE A 63 7.00 -15.75 13.66
CA ILE A 63 7.24 -14.42 13.10
C ILE A 63 5.88 -13.76 12.90
N ILE A 64 5.65 -12.66 13.61
CA ILE A 64 4.42 -11.88 13.53
C ILE A 64 4.72 -10.61 12.75
N LYS A 65 4.07 -10.45 11.60
CA LYS A 65 4.07 -9.19 10.85
C LYS A 65 2.83 -8.41 11.24
N LEU A 66 3.02 -7.28 11.91
CA LEU A 66 1.92 -6.36 12.19
C LEU A 66 1.42 -5.76 10.88
N SER A 67 0.11 -5.80 10.70
CA SER A 67 -0.57 -5.24 9.54
C SER A 67 -1.32 -3.97 9.94
N ALA A 68 -1.66 -3.16 8.94
CA ALA A 68 -2.61 -2.08 9.10
C ALA A 68 -3.98 -2.63 9.56
N PHE A 69 -4.82 -1.77 10.15
CA PHE A 69 -6.20 -2.12 10.46
C PHE A 69 -6.98 -2.51 9.21
N ASP A 70 -7.82 -3.53 9.33
CA ASP A 70 -8.75 -3.89 8.29
C ASP A 70 -9.90 -2.87 8.16
N LEU A 71 -10.69 -3.00 7.11
CA LEU A 71 -11.77 -2.04 6.83
C LEU A 71 -12.87 -2.07 7.89
N THR A 72 -13.11 -3.24 8.50
CA THR A 72 -14.08 -3.38 9.58
C THR A 72 -13.65 -2.58 10.79
N THR A 73 -12.40 -2.74 11.22
CA THR A 73 -11.80 -1.98 12.33
C THR A 73 -11.80 -0.47 12.03
N LEU A 74 -11.47 -0.05 10.81
CA LEU A 74 -11.52 1.38 10.45
C LEU A 74 -12.94 1.95 10.54
N LYS A 75 -13.96 1.18 10.13
CA LYS A 75 -15.38 1.59 10.29
C LYS A 75 -15.79 1.70 11.76
N GLU A 76 -15.33 0.78 12.60
CA GLU A 76 -15.56 0.84 14.05
C GLU A 76 -14.92 2.07 14.66
N ILE A 77 -13.65 2.33 14.37
CA ILE A 77 -12.92 3.52 14.83
C ILE A 77 -13.63 4.81 14.38
N MET A 78 -14.04 4.89 13.11
CA MET A 78 -14.79 6.06 12.61
C MET A 78 -16.09 6.25 13.38
N ARG A 79 -16.83 5.18 13.65
CA ARG A 79 -18.10 5.21 14.36
C ARG A 79 -17.95 5.69 15.80
N ASP A 80 -16.87 5.25 16.46
CA ASP A 80 -16.59 5.59 17.86
C ASP A 80 -16.11 7.03 18.02
N ASN A 81 -15.34 7.57 17.05
CA ASN A 81 -14.72 8.90 17.14
C ASN A 81 -15.52 9.99 16.40
N ASN A 82 -16.30 9.65 15.38
CA ASN A 82 -17.18 10.55 14.66
C ASN A 82 -18.47 9.82 14.24
N PRO A 83 -19.47 9.68 15.10
CA PRO A 83 -20.71 8.93 14.80
C PRO A 83 -21.46 9.42 13.55
N ASN A 84 -21.23 10.66 13.12
CA ASN A 84 -21.87 11.28 11.97
C ASN A 84 -20.97 11.32 10.72
N TYR A 85 -19.90 10.51 10.69
CA TYR A 85 -18.99 10.48 9.54
C TYR A 85 -19.72 10.11 8.23
N THR A 86 -19.21 10.64 7.14
CA THR A 86 -19.64 10.24 5.80
C THR A 86 -18.72 9.12 5.25
N ASN A 87 -19.21 8.39 4.25
CA ASN A 87 -18.34 7.42 3.55
C ASN A 87 -17.11 8.09 2.92
N ASP A 88 -17.21 9.37 2.56
CA ASP A 88 -16.07 10.13 2.05
C ASP A 88 -15.04 10.44 3.16
N ASP A 89 -15.48 10.68 4.40
CA ASP A 89 -14.58 10.83 5.56
C ASP A 89 -13.86 9.49 5.86
N LEU A 90 -14.57 8.37 5.78
CA LEU A 90 -13.97 7.04 5.92
C LEU A 90 -12.94 6.77 4.80
N LEU A 91 -13.28 7.13 3.56
CA LEU A 91 -12.33 7.01 2.44
C LEU A 91 -11.12 7.92 2.65
N ALA A 92 -11.29 9.11 3.23
CA ALA A 92 -10.19 10.02 3.54
C ALA A 92 -9.27 9.43 4.62
N LEU A 93 -9.82 8.88 5.70
CA LEU A 93 -9.03 8.20 6.72
C LEU A 93 -8.22 7.05 6.10
N TYR A 94 -8.87 6.19 5.31
CA TYR A 94 -8.20 5.11 4.58
C TYR A 94 -7.11 5.62 3.63
N THR A 95 -7.39 6.70 2.92
CA THR A 95 -6.48 7.32 1.94
C THR A 95 -5.23 7.88 2.61
N PHE A 96 -5.39 8.56 3.74
CA PHE A 96 -4.30 9.27 4.40
C PHE A 96 -3.49 8.40 5.36
N THR A 97 -4.08 7.34 5.87
CA THR A 97 -3.43 6.48 6.87
C THR A 97 -3.08 5.09 6.38
N GLY A 98 -3.79 4.60 5.35
CA GLY A 98 -3.71 3.19 4.96
C GLY A 98 -4.16 2.22 6.06
N GLY A 99 -4.79 2.72 7.14
CA GLY A 99 -5.12 1.95 8.33
C GLY A 99 -3.92 1.73 9.27
N VAL A 100 -2.79 2.40 9.06
CA VAL A 100 -1.63 2.30 9.97
C VAL A 100 -2.01 2.86 11.34
N PRO A 101 -1.91 2.06 12.43
CA PRO A 101 -2.39 2.45 13.76
C PRO A 101 -1.87 3.80 14.23
N LYS A 102 -0.58 4.08 14.09
CA LYS A 102 0.06 5.35 14.46
C LYS A 102 -0.66 6.57 13.86
N TYR A 103 -1.00 6.52 12.57
CA TYR A 103 -1.62 7.66 11.91
C TYR A 103 -3.10 7.78 12.24
N VAL A 104 -3.78 6.64 12.40
CA VAL A 104 -5.18 6.60 12.83
C VAL A 104 -5.31 7.20 14.23
N GLU A 105 -4.48 6.77 15.18
CA GLU A 105 -4.43 7.31 16.54
C GLU A 105 -4.17 8.81 16.56
N LEU A 106 -3.18 9.30 15.77
CA LEU A 106 -2.89 10.74 15.68
C LEU A 106 -4.11 11.56 15.24
N PHE A 107 -4.93 11.04 14.34
CA PHE A 107 -6.15 11.72 13.95
C PHE A 107 -7.22 11.62 15.03
N CYS A 108 -7.48 10.44 15.59
CA CYS A 108 -8.51 10.24 16.62
C CYS A 108 -8.26 11.11 17.85
N ASP A 109 -7.01 11.27 18.26
CA ASP A 109 -6.66 12.04 19.49
C ASP A 109 -6.77 13.56 19.30
N ASN A 110 -6.78 14.05 18.05
CA ASN A 110 -6.61 15.49 17.81
C ASN A 110 -7.76 16.15 17.05
N ILE A 111 -8.60 15.41 16.34
CA ILE A 111 -9.61 15.96 15.42
C ILE A 111 -10.87 15.11 15.38
N THR A 112 -11.94 15.63 14.74
CA THR A 112 -13.24 14.93 14.58
C THR A 112 -13.33 14.03 13.33
N LEU A 113 -12.22 13.79 12.63
CA LEU A 113 -12.11 12.90 11.47
C LEU A 113 -12.96 13.31 10.25
N SER A 114 -13.21 14.59 10.03
CA SER A 114 -13.69 15.09 8.74
C SER A 114 -12.54 15.30 7.76
N ILE A 115 -12.80 15.21 6.46
CA ILE A 115 -11.79 15.41 5.40
C ILE A 115 -11.02 16.72 5.60
N ASP A 116 -11.76 17.80 5.86
CA ASP A 116 -11.17 19.13 6.01
C ASP A 116 -10.25 19.24 7.21
N GLU A 117 -10.62 18.62 8.32
CA GLU A 117 -9.79 18.58 9.52
C GLU A 117 -8.56 17.69 9.34
N MET A 118 -8.73 16.51 8.73
CA MET A 118 -7.59 15.63 8.42
C MET A 118 -6.55 16.34 7.54
N ILE A 119 -6.98 17.01 6.45
CA ILE A 119 -6.08 17.77 5.59
C ILE A 119 -5.41 18.91 6.35
N SER A 120 -6.18 19.67 7.15
CA SER A 120 -5.66 20.79 7.93
C SER A 120 -4.68 20.34 9.01
N PHE A 121 -4.92 19.20 9.62
CA PHE A 121 -4.04 18.61 10.63
C PHE A 121 -2.73 18.10 10.04
N MET A 122 -2.76 17.45 8.88
CA MET A 122 -1.57 16.97 8.18
C MET A 122 -0.71 18.10 7.62
N VAL A 123 -1.34 19.19 7.16
CA VAL A 123 -0.69 20.28 6.42
C VAL A 123 -0.70 21.54 7.26
N ARG A 124 0.19 21.61 8.23
CA ARG A 124 0.36 22.77 9.13
C ARG A 124 1.82 22.92 9.53
N ASP A 125 2.17 24.04 10.14
CA ASP A 125 3.52 24.24 10.69
C ASP A 125 3.81 23.18 11.77
N ASN A 126 5.02 22.64 11.73
CA ASN A 126 5.49 21.58 12.64
C ASN A 126 4.63 20.28 12.61
N SER A 127 4.01 19.99 11.48
CA SER A 127 3.31 18.71 11.31
C SER A 127 4.32 17.56 11.20
N SER A 128 4.11 16.50 11.99
CA SER A 128 4.91 15.27 11.90
C SER A 128 4.78 14.59 10.54
N PHE A 129 3.68 14.78 9.82
CA PHE A 129 3.44 14.16 8.53
C PHE A 129 4.32 14.69 7.40
N THR A 130 4.81 15.93 7.50
CA THR A 130 5.59 16.57 6.43
C THR A 130 6.89 15.84 6.10
N ASP A 131 7.60 15.37 7.10
CA ASP A 131 8.88 14.66 6.93
C ASP A 131 8.77 13.14 7.18
N GLU A 132 7.63 12.66 7.66
CA GLU A 132 7.42 11.25 8.03
C GLU A 132 7.74 10.28 6.90
N GLY A 133 7.20 10.51 5.71
CA GLY A 133 7.47 9.63 4.56
C GLY A 133 8.94 9.59 4.16
N LYS A 134 9.65 10.72 4.30
CA LYS A 134 11.09 10.78 4.06
C LYS A 134 11.85 10.01 5.13
N ASN A 135 11.51 10.19 6.40
CA ASN A 135 12.20 9.55 7.52
C ASN A 135 12.08 8.03 7.45
N LEU A 136 10.87 7.51 7.26
CA LEU A 136 10.61 6.08 7.10
C LEU A 136 11.46 5.46 5.97
N LEU A 137 11.53 6.13 4.83
CA LEU A 137 12.25 5.61 3.67
C LEU A 137 13.77 5.75 3.79
N ILE A 138 14.27 6.76 4.50
CA ILE A 138 15.71 6.89 4.76
C ILE A 138 16.19 5.77 5.71
N GLU A 139 15.40 5.41 6.71
CA GLU A 139 15.68 4.28 7.59
C GLU A 139 15.80 2.97 6.80
N GLU A 140 14.89 2.73 5.84
CA GLU A 140 14.93 1.54 4.99
C GLU A 140 16.05 1.56 3.94
N PHE A 141 16.29 2.68 3.25
CA PHE A 141 17.19 2.74 2.09
C PHE A 141 18.63 3.11 2.42
N GLY A 142 18.87 3.71 3.58
CA GLY A 142 20.17 4.24 3.96
C GLY A 142 20.70 5.26 2.94
N LYS A 143 22.00 5.21 2.66
CA LYS A 143 22.70 6.22 1.82
C LYS A 143 22.24 6.29 0.35
N ASN A 144 21.60 5.24 -0.16
CA ASN A 144 21.21 5.14 -1.58
C ASN A 144 19.78 5.63 -1.86
N TYR A 145 19.17 6.38 -0.96
CA TYR A 145 17.76 6.76 -1.01
C TYR A 145 17.36 7.55 -2.27
N ALA A 146 18.23 8.38 -2.84
CA ALA A 146 17.89 9.32 -3.92
C ALA A 146 17.27 8.64 -5.16
N THR A 147 17.84 7.52 -5.63
CA THR A 147 17.29 6.79 -6.79
C THR A 147 15.94 6.15 -6.46
N TYR A 148 15.79 5.58 -5.27
CA TYR A 148 14.52 5.00 -4.84
C TYR A 148 13.42 6.07 -4.73
N PHE A 149 13.75 7.24 -4.19
CA PHE A 149 12.83 8.38 -4.13
C PHE A 149 12.35 8.80 -5.52
N SER A 150 13.27 8.92 -6.50
CA SER A 150 12.90 9.28 -7.87
C SER A 150 11.96 8.25 -8.51
N ILE A 151 12.19 6.95 -8.26
CA ILE A 151 11.30 5.88 -8.73
C ILE A 151 9.91 5.98 -8.08
N LEU A 152 9.86 6.15 -6.75
CA LEU A 152 8.60 6.25 -6.02
C LEU A 152 7.82 7.52 -6.39
N SER A 153 8.51 8.64 -6.61
CA SER A 153 7.90 9.88 -7.10
C SER A 153 7.28 9.69 -8.48
N ALA A 154 7.97 9.02 -9.41
CA ALA A 154 7.42 8.68 -10.72
C ALA A 154 6.16 7.80 -10.62
N ILE A 155 6.22 6.72 -9.82
CA ILE A 155 5.08 5.82 -9.62
C ILE A 155 3.88 6.55 -9.00
N SER A 156 4.11 7.40 -8.00
CA SER A 156 3.04 8.18 -7.37
C SER A 156 2.38 9.16 -8.34
N GLY A 157 3.15 9.69 -9.29
CA GLY A 157 2.69 10.55 -10.36
C GLY A 157 1.98 9.83 -11.52
N GLY A 158 1.83 8.50 -11.46
CA GLY A 158 1.14 7.70 -12.48
C GLY A 158 2.04 7.09 -13.56
N ILE A 159 3.37 7.33 -13.51
CA ILE A 159 4.37 6.69 -14.38
C ILE A 159 4.71 5.34 -13.76
N ASN A 160 4.05 4.27 -14.18
CA ASN A 160 4.03 3.02 -13.43
C ASN A 160 4.51 1.78 -14.18
N THR A 161 5.01 1.91 -15.39
CA THR A 161 5.71 0.82 -16.11
C THR A 161 7.21 1.06 -16.09
N GLN A 162 8.01 -0.02 -16.10
CA GLN A 162 9.47 0.12 -16.03
C GLN A 162 10.04 0.98 -17.17
N PRO A 163 9.66 0.79 -18.44
CA PRO A 163 10.17 1.63 -19.53
C PRO A 163 9.84 3.12 -19.37
N GLU A 164 8.63 3.44 -18.91
CA GLU A 164 8.22 4.83 -18.67
C GLU A 164 9.00 5.47 -17.52
N ILE A 165 9.25 4.71 -16.43
CA ILE A 165 10.04 5.17 -15.29
C ILE A 165 11.50 5.38 -15.73
N GLU A 166 12.09 4.45 -16.48
CA GLU A 166 13.45 4.57 -17.00
C GLU A 166 13.60 5.81 -17.88
N ALA A 167 12.66 6.03 -18.80
CA ALA A 167 12.62 7.23 -19.65
C ALA A 167 12.50 8.53 -18.83
N ALA A 168 11.65 8.55 -17.81
CA ALA A 168 11.50 9.71 -16.91
C ALA A 168 12.77 10.00 -16.09
N LEU A 169 13.60 8.99 -15.86
CA LEU A 169 14.86 9.11 -15.10
C LEU A 169 16.11 9.26 -15.99
N GLY A 170 15.93 9.61 -17.26
CA GLY A 170 17.02 9.82 -18.23
C GLY A 170 17.62 8.52 -18.74
N ASP A 171 16.76 7.57 -19.07
CA ASP A 171 17.08 6.25 -19.66
C ASP A 171 18.05 5.39 -18.83
N LYS A 172 18.04 5.58 -17.52
CA LYS A 172 18.83 4.77 -16.59
C LYS A 172 18.11 3.46 -16.30
N SER A 173 18.81 2.34 -16.46
CA SER A 173 18.28 1.04 -16.06
C SER A 173 18.05 0.96 -14.54
N ILE A 174 16.84 0.61 -14.13
CA ILE A 174 16.40 0.56 -12.72
C ILE A 174 15.91 -0.83 -12.30
N GLY A 175 16.11 -1.85 -13.13
CA GLY A 175 15.58 -3.20 -12.83
C GLY A 175 16.05 -3.75 -11.48
N GLY A 176 17.28 -3.48 -11.09
CA GLY A 176 17.82 -3.87 -9.77
C GLY A 176 17.14 -3.13 -8.62
N GLN A 177 16.89 -1.84 -8.76
CA GLN A 177 16.20 -1.02 -7.76
C GLN A 177 14.74 -1.42 -7.61
N ILE A 178 14.03 -1.63 -8.73
CA ILE A 178 12.65 -2.14 -8.74
C ILE A 178 12.59 -3.49 -8.00
N LYS A 179 13.52 -4.40 -8.29
CA LYS A 179 13.58 -5.71 -7.61
C LYS A 179 13.71 -5.53 -6.09
N ARG A 180 14.62 -4.67 -5.63
CA ARG A 180 14.80 -4.40 -4.19
C ARG A 180 13.56 -3.75 -3.57
N LEU A 181 12.95 -2.78 -4.24
CA LEU A 181 11.70 -2.16 -3.75
C LEU A 181 10.58 -3.17 -3.53
N ILE A 182 10.55 -4.26 -4.32
CA ILE A 182 9.56 -5.33 -4.19
C ILE A 182 9.99 -6.36 -3.14
N GLU A 183 11.21 -6.93 -3.28
CA GLU A 183 11.63 -8.13 -2.55
C GLU A 183 12.24 -7.82 -1.19
N ASP A 184 13.08 -6.77 -1.11
CA ASP A 184 13.81 -6.45 0.12
C ASP A 184 13.01 -5.47 0.99
N TYR A 185 12.47 -4.41 0.40
CA TYR A 185 11.79 -3.33 1.13
C TYR A 185 10.27 -3.49 1.22
N ASN A 186 9.66 -4.28 0.32
CA ASN A 186 8.20 -4.46 0.26
C ASN A 186 7.40 -3.14 0.17
N ILE A 187 7.95 -2.14 -0.53
CA ILE A 187 7.32 -0.80 -0.66
C ILE A 187 6.44 -0.71 -1.89
N ILE A 188 6.81 -1.39 -2.98
CA ILE A 188 5.99 -1.46 -4.18
C ILE A 188 5.56 -2.88 -4.48
N VAL A 189 4.42 -3.00 -5.16
CA VAL A 189 3.94 -4.27 -5.73
C VAL A 189 3.96 -4.24 -7.23
N ARG A 190 4.17 -5.41 -7.80
CA ARG A 190 4.03 -5.66 -9.23
C ARG A 190 2.59 -6.09 -9.51
N GLN A 191 1.85 -5.22 -10.17
CA GLN A 191 0.50 -5.49 -10.65
C GLN A 191 0.52 -6.11 -12.05
N ARG A 192 -0.25 -7.15 -12.25
CA ARG A 192 -0.51 -7.77 -13.56
C ARG A 192 -2.00 -7.89 -13.79
N PRO A 193 -2.46 -7.90 -15.04
CA PRO A 193 -3.85 -8.25 -15.31
C PRO A 193 -4.20 -9.58 -14.64
N ILE A 194 -5.40 -9.68 -14.08
CA ILE A 194 -5.85 -10.94 -13.45
C ILE A 194 -5.69 -12.09 -14.44
N LEU A 195 -5.21 -13.25 -13.97
CA LEU A 195 -4.91 -14.43 -14.77
C LEU A 195 -3.81 -14.25 -15.85
N ALA A 196 -3.06 -13.17 -15.81
CA ALA A 196 -1.90 -13.03 -16.68
C ALA A 196 -0.87 -14.14 -16.39
N LYS A 197 -0.25 -14.67 -17.45
CA LYS A 197 0.83 -15.65 -17.33
C LYS A 197 2.02 -15.05 -16.58
N GLU A 198 2.78 -15.88 -15.88
CA GLU A 198 3.89 -15.46 -15.03
C GLU A 198 4.95 -14.60 -15.75
N GLY A 199 5.22 -14.83 -17.01
CA GLY A 199 6.12 -14.05 -17.87
C GLY A 199 5.49 -12.84 -18.58
N SER A 200 4.26 -12.46 -18.26
CA SER A 200 3.58 -11.32 -18.90
C SER A 200 4.35 -10.02 -18.69
N GLN A 201 4.54 -9.27 -19.78
CA GLN A 201 5.16 -7.94 -19.75
C GLN A 201 4.18 -6.82 -19.44
N ALA A 202 2.87 -7.11 -19.35
CA ALA A 202 1.85 -6.16 -18.94
C ALA A 202 1.93 -5.93 -17.43
N VAL A 203 2.98 -5.25 -16.99
CA VAL A 203 3.30 -5.00 -15.57
C VAL A 203 3.17 -3.52 -15.28
N ARG A 204 2.46 -3.21 -14.19
CA ARG A 204 2.44 -1.89 -13.56
C ARG A 204 2.99 -2.02 -12.14
N TYR A 205 3.63 -0.97 -11.65
CA TYR A 205 4.11 -0.88 -10.28
C TYR A 205 3.25 0.07 -9.48
N GLU A 206 2.96 -0.30 -8.24
CA GLU A 206 2.18 0.53 -7.31
C GLU A 206 2.86 0.59 -5.95
N ILE A 207 2.83 1.77 -5.32
CA ILE A 207 3.23 1.92 -3.91
C ILE A 207 2.16 1.24 -3.06
N GLN A 208 2.57 0.31 -2.18
CA GLN A 208 1.63 -0.46 -1.34
C GLN A 208 0.97 0.42 -0.29
N ASP A 209 1.77 1.17 0.44
CA ASP A 209 1.33 2.00 1.54
C ASP A 209 0.61 3.26 1.02
N ASN A 210 -0.62 3.48 1.51
CA ASN A 210 -1.44 4.60 1.09
C ASN A 210 -0.88 5.94 1.55
N PHE A 211 -0.33 5.99 2.79
CA PHE A 211 0.29 7.20 3.32
C PHE A 211 1.54 7.58 2.52
N ILE A 212 2.44 6.63 2.24
CA ILE A 212 3.63 6.87 1.42
C ILE A 212 3.25 7.35 0.02
N ARG A 213 2.23 6.74 -0.61
CA ARG A 213 1.70 7.19 -1.90
C ARG A 213 1.18 8.62 -1.84
N PHE A 214 0.40 8.95 -0.79
CA PHE A 214 -0.12 10.29 -0.56
C PHE A 214 1.02 11.28 -0.32
N TRP A 215 2.01 10.90 0.48
CA TRP A 215 3.17 11.72 0.81
C TRP A 215 3.95 12.13 -0.43
N PHE A 216 4.29 11.22 -1.33
CA PHE A 216 4.96 11.55 -2.60
C PHE A 216 4.10 12.45 -3.49
N ASN A 217 2.80 12.21 -3.54
CA ASN A 217 1.90 12.93 -4.44
C ASN A 217 1.68 14.38 -4.02
N TYR A 218 1.81 14.67 -2.73
CA TYR A 218 1.51 16.00 -2.21
C TYR A 218 2.66 16.62 -1.42
N PHE A 219 3.27 15.95 -0.47
CA PHE A 219 4.34 16.54 0.33
C PHE A 219 5.66 16.63 -0.44
N ASP A 220 6.08 15.55 -1.07
CA ASP A 220 7.32 15.56 -1.88
C ASP A 220 7.17 16.45 -3.12
N ARG A 221 6.07 16.26 -3.84
CA ARG A 221 5.81 17.00 -5.09
C ARG A 221 5.69 18.51 -4.91
N TYR A 222 5.09 18.95 -3.81
CA TYR A 222 4.88 20.38 -3.50
C TYR A 222 5.77 20.85 -2.35
N ARG A 223 6.95 20.27 -2.22
CA ARG A 223 7.91 20.57 -1.15
C ARG A 223 8.24 22.05 -1.05
N SER A 224 8.31 22.76 -2.17
CA SER A 224 8.55 24.22 -2.22
C SER A 224 7.50 25.02 -1.43
N LEU A 225 6.23 24.57 -1.42
CA LEU A 225 5.17 25.23 -0.62
C LEU A 225 5.41 25.04 0.88
N ILE A 226 5.90 23.86 1.27
CA ILE A 226 6.22 23.54 2.66
C ILE A 226 7.42 24.38 3.13
N GLU A 227 8.47 24.49 2.29
CA GLU A 227 9.69 25.26 2.59
C GLU A 227 9.41 26.75 2.79
N ILE A 228 8.50 27.33 2.02
CA ILE A 228 8.06 28.73 2.19
C ILE A 228 6.88 28.87 3.18
N LYS A 229 6.49 27.80 3.87
CA LYS A 229 5.37 27.75 4.83
C LYS A 229 4.00 28.16 4.25
N ASN A 230 3.79 27.98 2.96
CA ASN A 230 2.49 28.22 2.33
C ASN A 230 1.56 27.01 2.49
N PHE A 231 1.21 26.68 3.74
CA PHE A 231 0.34 25.54 4.07
C PHE A 231 -1.08 25.71 3.53
N VAL A 232 -1.60 26.94 3.51
CA VAL A 232 -2.93 27.25 2.94
C VAL A 232 -2.97 26.88 1.46
N GLY A 233 -1.94 27.22 0.71
CA GLY A 233 -1.83 26.87 -0.71
C GLY A 233 -1.78 25.36 -0.92
N LEU A 234 -1.01 24.63 -0.11
CA LEU A 234 -0.95 23.18 -0.19
C LEU A 234 -2.27 22.50 0.19
N GLN A 235 -2.93 22.97 1.24
CA GLN A 235 -4.27 22.47 1.61
C GLN A 235 -5.27 22.67 0.47
N ALA A 236 -5.28 23.85 -0.17
CA ALA A 236 -6.17 24.14 -1.29
C ALA A 236 -5.91 23.19 -2.49
N ILE A 237 -4.63 22.90 -2.79
CA ILE A 237 -4.26 21.93 -3.84
C ILE A 237 -4.77 20.55 -3.51
N ILE A 238 -4.56 20.06 -2.27
CA ILE A 238 -5.02 18.74 -1.85
C ILE A 238 -6.55 18.66 -1.96
N LYS A 239 -7.28 19.64 -1.41
CA LYS A 239 -8.75 19.68 -1.47
C LYS A 239 -9.28 19.66 -2.90
N ALA A 240 -8.68 20.44 -3.79
CA ALA A 240 -9.08 20.49 -5.20
C ALA A 240 -8.82 19.17 -5.95
N ASN A 241 -7.74 18.47 -5.62
CA ASN A 241 -7.35 17.22 -6.28
C ASN A 241 -7.95 15.96 -5.61
N TYR A 242 -8.40 16.07 -4.36
CA TYR A 242 -8.90 14.93 -3.58
C TYR A 242 -9.97 14.10 -4.30
N PRO A 243 -10.99 14.69 -4.97
CA PRO A 243 -12.00 13.89 -5.68
C PRO A 243 -11.41 12.97 -6.76
N THR A 244 -10.38 13.41 -7.48
CA THR A 244 -9.70 12.60 -8.49
C THR A 244 -8.78 11.56 -7.84
N TYR A 245 -7.99 11.97 -6.87
CA TYR A 245 -7.05 11.10 -6.18
C TYR A 245 -7.75 9.97 -5.41
N SER A 246 -8.80 10.31 -4.69
CA SER A 246 -9.57 9.34 -3.90
C SER A 246 -10.39 8.36 -4.76
N GLY A 247 -10.62 8.65 -6.05
CA GLY A 247 -11.18 7.67 -6.98
C GLY A 247 -10.31 6.43 -7.10
N ILE A 248 -8.99 6.61 -7.22
CA ILE A 248 -8.01 5.50 -7.24
C ILE A 248 -7.99 4.77 -5.90
N MET A 249 -8.11 5.52 -4.80
CA MET A 249 -8.13 4.94 -3.45
C MET A 249 -9.41 4.15 -3.18
N LEU A 250 -10.53 4.56 -3.79
CA LEU A 250 -11.80 3.84 -3.71
C LEU A 250 -11.73 2.47 -4.41
N GLU A 251 -11.02 2.37 -5.54
CA GLU A 251 -10.73 1.07 -6.16
C GLU A 251 -9.92 0.16 -5.24
N ARG A 252 -8.89 0.71 -4.57
CA ARG A 252 -8.09 -0.04 -3.59
C ARG A 252 -8.94 -0.50 -2.41
N TYR A 253 -9.79 0.39 -1.90
CA TYR A 253 -10.70 0.09 -0.80
C TYR A 253 -11.59 -1.11 -1.15
N PHE A 254 -12.24 -1.12 -2.30
CA PHE A 254 -13.11 -2.24 -2.70
C PHE A 254 -12.33 -3.52 -3.00
N LYS A 255 -11.11 -3.45 -3.58
CA LYS A 255 -10.26 -4.63 -3.73
C LYS A 255 -9.92 -5.24 -2.37
N GLN A 256 -9.61 -4.42 -1.38
CA GLN A 256 -9.36 -4.85 0.00
C GLN A 256 -10.64 -5.44 0.62
N GLN A 257 -11.80 -4.80 0.48
CA GLN A 257 -13.09 -5.30 0.97
C GLN A 257 -13.41 -6.68 0.38
N PHE A 258 -13.16 -6.88 -0.90
CA PHE A 258 -13.34 -8.18 -1.53
C PHE A 258 -12.36 -9.23 -0.95
N ALA A 259 -11.11 -8.85 -0.72
CA ALA A 259 -10.11 -9.74 -0.12
C ALA A 259 -10.49 -10.12 1.32
N GLU A 260 -10.92 -9.17 2.13
CA GLU A 260 -11.33 -9.38 3.52
C GLU A 260 -12.63 -10.21 3.66
N SER A 261 -13.44 -10.29 2.60
CA SER A 261 -14.65 -11.12 2.59
C SER A 261 -14.37 -12.63 2.52
N PHE A 262 -13.17 -13.03 2.11
CA PHE A 262 -12.75 -14.43 1.90
C PHE A 262 -13.64 -15.24 0.94
N GLN A 263 -14.45 -14.58 0.10
CA GLN A 263 -15.38 -15.21 -0.83
C GLN A 263 -14.77 -15.49 -2.22
N TYR A 264 -13.57 -14.97 -2.47
CA TYR A 264 -12.94 -15.01 -3.78
C TYR A 264 -11.60 -15.75 -3.75
N ARG A 265 -11.31 -16.51 -4.80
CA ARG A 265 -10.04 -17.21 -4.97
C ARG A 265 -8.98 -16.37 -5.70
N ALA A 266 -9.40 -15.33 -6.41
CA ALA A 266 -8.52 -14.37 -7.06
C ALA A 266 -9.24 -13.03 -7.21
N ILE A 267 -8.52 -11.95 -6.96
CA ILE A 267 -9.00 -10.57 -7.09
C ILE A 267 -7.92 -9.78 -7.81
N GLY A 268 -8.28 -8.96 -8.77
CA GLY A 268 -7.36 -8.09 -9.47
C GLY A 268 -8.08 -7.16 -10.43
N SER A 269 -7.34 -6.39 -11.20
CA SER A 269 -7.87 -5.62 -12.34
C SER A 269 -7.56 -6.36 -13.64
N TRP A 270 -8.26 -6.01 -14.67
CA TRP A 270 -7.93 -6.51 -16.00
C TRP A 270 -7.69 -5.34 -16.96
N TRP A 271 -6.63 -5.43 -17.73
CA TRP A 271 -6.29 -4.50 -18.81
C TRP A 271 -5.51 -5.22 -19.90
N GLU A 272 -5.48 -4.66 -21.07
CA GLU A 272 -4.68 -5.16 -22.18
C GLU A 272 -3.26 -4.57 -22.16
N PRO A 273 -2.25 -5.30 -22.69
CA PRO A 273 -0.87 -4.83 -22.74
C PRO A 273 -0.67 -3.53 -23.52
N ARG A 274 -1.59 -3.22 -24.42
CA ARG A 274 -1.56 -2.02 -25.26
C ARG A 274 -2.91 -1.32 -25.19
N GLY A 275 -2.91 -0.11 -24.64
CA GLY A 275 -4.10 0.72 -24.50
C GLY A 275 -4.94 0.39 -23.26
N ASN A 276 -5.72 1.37 -22.79
CA ASN A 276 -6.56 1.27 -21.58
C ASN A 276 -8.05 1.12 -21.93
N GLN A 277 -8.38 0.79 -23.19
CA GLN A 277 -9.77 0.84 -23.67
C GLN A 277 -10.69 -0.19 -23.01
N ASN A 278 -10.14 -1.34 -22.60
CA ASN A 278 -10.90 -2.45 -22.03
C ASN A 278 -10.57 -2.70 -20.54
N GLU A 279 -10.05 -1.70 -19.84
CA GLU A 279 -9.70 -1.85 -18.44
C GLU A 279 -10.96 -2.04 -17.59
N ILE A 280 -10.94 -3.08 -16.72
CA ILE A 280 -11.95 -3.35 -15.70
C ILE A 280 -11.28 -3.14 -14.34
N ASP A 281 -11.87 -2.29 -13.51
CA ASP A 281 -11.28 -1.87 -12.24
C ASP A 281 -11.11 -3.03 -11.27
N ILE A 282 -12.13 -3.91 -11.16
CA ILE A 282 -12.07 -5.10 -10.32
C ILE A 282 -12.67 -6.30 -11.07
N VAL A 283 -11.91 -7.39 -11.12
CA VAL A 283 -12.39 -8.71 -11.48
C VAL A 283 -12.10 -9.65 -10.34
N ALA A 284 -13.14 -10.27 -9.79
CA ALA A 284 -13.02 -11.18 -8.65
C ALA A 284 -13.62 -12.54 -8.99
N LEU A 285 -12.82 -13.59 -8.93
CA LEU A 285 -13.24 -14.96 -9.20
C LEU A 285 -13.77 -15.59 -7.91
N LYS A 286 -15.05 -15.95 -7.89
CA LYS A 286 -15.67 -16.60 -6.71
C LYS A 286 -15.04 -17.97 -6.43
N LEU A 287 -15.21 -18.46 -5.22
CA LEU A 287 -14.81 -19.82 -4.85
C LEU A 287 -15.63 -20.84 -5.65
N GLU A 288 -16.89 -20.51 -5.94
CA GLU A 288 -17.73 -21.33 -6.80
C GLU A 288 -17.21 -21.38 -8.23
N LYS A 289 -17.40 -22.55 -8.85
CA LYS A 289 -16.84 -22.81 -10.16
C LYS A 289 -17.48 -21.95 -11.24
N ASN A 290 -16.65 -21.31 -12.04
CA ASN A 290 -17.05 -20.50 -13.19
C ASN A 290 -17.95 -19.30 -12.87
N GLN A 291 -17.86 -18.74 -11.67
CA GLN A 291 -18.52 -17.50 -11.29
C GLN A 291 -17.49 -16.39 -11.00
N ALA A 292 -17.80 -15.19 -11.45
CA ALA A 292 -16.97 -14.01 -11.23
C ALA A 292 -17.81 -12.75 -11.04
N VAL A 293 -17.25 -11.77 -10.37
CA VAL A 293 -17.75 -10.39 -10.31
C VAL A 293 -16.84 -9.52 -11.16
N ALA A 294 -17.41 -8.66 -11.97
CA ALA A 294 -16.71 -7.58 -12.63
C ALA A 294 -17.30 -6.25 -12.17
N ALA A 295 -16.47 -5.42 -11.56
CA ALA A 295 -16.91 -4.16 -11.03
C ALA A 295 -16.20 -2.97 -11.68
N GLU A 296 -16.96 -1.93 -11.97
CA GLU A 296 -16.47 -0.59 -12.28
C GLU A 296 -16.64 0.28 -11.02
N VAL A 297 -15.61 1.01 -10.63
CA VAL A 297 -15.62 1.85 -9.44
C VAL A 297 -15.75 3.31 -9.83
N LYS A 298 -16.72 4.00 -9.27
CA LYS A 298 -16.98 5.44 -9.51
C LYS A 298 -17.28 6.13 -8.20
N ARG A 299 -16.71 7.30 -7.96
CA ARG A 299 -17.09 8.08 -6.77
C ARG A 299 -18.59 8.39 -6.71
N GLN A 300 -19.22 8.58 -7.87
CA GLN A 300 -20.64 8.85 -8.00
C GLN A 300 -21.27 7.86 -8.95
N LYS A 301 -22.24 7.11 -8.51
CA LYS A 301 -22.93 6.04 -9.25
C LYS A 301 -23.55 6.52 -10.56
N LYS A 302 -23.96 7.80 -10.63
CA LYS A 302 -24.49 8.42 -11.87
C LYS A 302 -23.53 8.44 -13.05
N ASN A 303 -22.21 8.31 -12.78
CA ASN A 303 -21.17 8.30 -13.82
C ASN A 303 -20.92 6.88 -14.39
N PHE A 304 -21.64 5.88 -13.90
CA PHE A 304 -21.53 4.51 -14.38
C PHE A 304 -22.27 4.34 -15.71
N LYS A 305 -21.66 3.60 -16.62
CA LYS A 305 -22.19 3.25 -17.94
C LYS A 305 -22.21 1.73 -18.09
N PRO A 306 -23.35 1.07 -17.80
CA PRO A 306 -23.45 -0.40 -17.79
C PRO A 306 -23.05 -1.04 -19.11
N GLU A 307 -23.38 -0.41 -20.23
CA GLU A 307 -23.08 -0.90 -21.58
C GLU A 307 -21.56 -0.99 -21.84
N LEU A 308 -20.77 -0.06 -21.28
CA LEU A 308 -19.31 -0.09 -21.40
C LEU A 308 -18.72 -1.25 -20.61
N LEU A 309 -19.17 -1.45 -19.36
CA LEU A 309 -18.70 -2.57 -18.55
C LEU A 309 -19.07 -3.91 -19.20
N THR A 310 -20.31 -4.03 -19.74
CA THR A 310 -20.76 -5.22 -20.45
C THR A 310 -19.83 -5.56 -21.63
N ALA A 311 -19.51 -4.56 -22.46
CA ALA A 311 -18.62 -4.76 -23.61
C ALA A 311 -17.21 -5.21 -23.19
N LYS A 312 -16.64 -4.57 -22.14
CA LYS A 312 -15.33 -4.94 -21.58
C LYS A 312 -15.33 -6.37 -21.04
N VAL A 313 -16.38 -6.77 -20.34
CA VAL A 313 -16.52 -8.12 -19.76
C VAL A 313 -16.73 -9.18 -20.84
N GLU A 314 -17.47 -8.88 -21.90
CA GLU A 314 -17.60 -9.80 -23.03
C GLU A 314 -16.25 -10.03 -23.72
N HIS A 315 -15.46 -8.98 -23.87
CA HIS A 315 -14.11 -9.09 -24.42
C HIS A 315 -13.20 -9.96 -23.51
N LEU A 316 -13.19 -9.72 -22.20
CA LEU A 316 -12.47 -10.53 -21.23
C LEU A 316 -12.94 -11.99 -21.25
N ARG A 317 -14.26 -12.21 -21.26
CA ARG A 317 -14.87 -13.56 -21.29
C ARG A 317 -14.40 -14.34 -22.50
N ASN A 318 -14.51 -13.76 -23.68
CA ASN A 318 -14.12 -14.43 -24.92
C ASN A 318 -12.62 -14.76 -24.97
N LYS A 319 -11.78 -13.92 -24.36
CA LYS A 319 -10.32 -14.06 -24.40
C LYS A 319 -9.77 -15.03 -23.37
N LEU A 320 -10.27 -15.02 -22.14
CA LEU A 320 -9.67 -15.72 -21.01
C LEU A 320 -10.64 -16.61 -20.22
N LEU A 321 -11.93 -16.29 -20.17
CA LEU A 321 -12.90 -16.89 -19.27
C LEU A 321 -14.20 -17.31 -19.95
N PRO A 322 -14.15 -18.09 -21.08
CA PRO A 322 -15.33 -18.35 -21.93
C PRO A 322 -16.46 -19.11 -21.23
N LYS A 323 -16.18 -19.81 -20.13
CA LYS A 323 -17.17 -20.58 -19.37
C LYS A 323 -17.71 -19.85 -18.15
N PHE A 324 -17.24 -18.60 -17.89
CA PHE A 324 -17.61 -17.88 -16.69
C PHE A 324 -18.90 -17.07 -16.87
N GLN A 325 -19.68 -17.08 -15.81
CA GLN A 325 -20.81 -16.17 -15.61
C GLN A 325 -20.34 -14.99 -14.80
N PHE A 326 -20.59 -13.78 -15.29
CA PHE A 326 -20.19 -12.55 -14.62
C PHE A 326 -21.39 -11.83 -14.03
N GLU A 327 -21.27 -11.48 -12.77
CA GLU A 327 -22.09 -10.48 -12.11
C GLU A 327 -21.45 -9.10 -12.37
N LEU A 328 -22.21 -8.17 -12.93
CA LEU A 328 -21.73 -6.82 -13.25
C LEU A 328 -22.19 -5.85 -12.17
N VAL A 329 -21.25 -5.14 -11.56
CA VAL A 329 -21.51 -4.27 -10.39
C VAL A 329 -20.90 -2.90 -10.62
N CYS A 330 -21.62 -1.85 -10.23
CA CYS A 330 -21.06 -0.53 -10.02
C CYS A 330 -20.84 -0.33 -8.51
N LEU A 331 -19.61 -0.05 -8.11
CA LEU A 331 -19.26 0.28 -6.74
C LEU A 331 -18.95 1.77 -6.60
N SER A 332 -19.47 2.40 -5.57
CA SER A 332 -19.35 3.83 -5.33
C SER A 332 -19.18 4.16 -3.86
N LEU A 333 -19.04 5.44 -3.52
CA LEU A 333 -19.03 5.87 -2.12
C LEU A 333 -20.26 5.40 -1.34
N GLU A 334 -21.39 5.22 -1.99
CA GLU A 334 -22.64 4.79 -1.35
C GLU A 334 -22.57 3.32 -0.88
N ASP A 335 -21.64 2.53 -1.45
CA ASP A 335 -21.50 1.09 -1.22
C ASP A 335 -20.39 0.74 -0.20
N MET A 336 -19.78 1.75 0.44
CA MET A 336 -18.71 1.58 1.43
C MET A 336 -19.19 1.11 2.81
#